data_42da56955686a2c1e77e97ee0a5fc8c6
#
_entry.id   42da56955686a2c1e77e97ee0a5fc8c6
#
_cell.length_a   1.000
_cell.length_b   1.000
_cell.length_c   1.000
_cell.angle_alpha   90.00
_cell.angle_beta   90.00
_cell.angle_gamma   90.00
#
_symmetry.space_group_name_H-M   'P 1'
#
loop_
_entity.id
_entity.type
_entity.pdbx_description
1 polymer ?
#
loop_
_entity_poly.entity_id
_entity_poly.type
_entity_poly.pdbx_seq_one_letter_code
_entity_poly.pdbx_strand_id
1 'polypeptide(L)'
;TAGTGQSDGPVTGSGVFINKGCGGCHVIDGMTGAIGMVGPGLNGLSDRASQRISGYTSQEYIRESIENPSAYVVEGFAAVMPELRGQMTNEEFEALITFLLELD
;
A
#
# COMPACT_ATOMS: atom_id res chain seq x y z
N THR A 1 13.10 -14.20 -11.40
CA THR A 1 12.91 -14.09 -11.14
C THR A 1 12.47 -14.12 -11.03
N ALA A 2 12.57 -14.15 -11.19
CA ALA A 2 12.35 -14.00 -10.86
C ALA A 2 11.81 -13.95 -10.80
N GLY A 3 11.69 -14.11 -10.88
CA GLY A 3 11.37 -13.84 -10.73
C GLY A 3 10.95 -13.44 -10.52
N THR A 4 10.78 -13.75 -10.46
CA THR A 4 10.36 -12.99 -10.26
C THR A 4 10.51 -12.03 -10.17
N GLY A 5 10.03 -11.95 -10.66
CA GLY A 5 10.38 -10.58 -10.66
C GLY A 5 11.27 -10.22 -9.58
N GLN A 6 11.73 -11.08 -9.02
CA GLN A 6 12.62 -10.80 -7.99
C GLN A 6 13.87 -10.32 -8.56
N SER A 7 14.11 -9.12 -8.38
CA SER A 7 15.30 -8.53 -8.87
C SER A 7 16.46 -8.88 -7.98
N ASP A 8 17.65 -8.77 -8.50
CA ASP A 8 18.86 -8.92 -7.74
C ASP A 8 19.21 -7.67 -6.97
N GLY A 9 18.44 -6.61 -7.14
CA GLY A 9 18.68 -5.36 -6.45
C GLY A 9 18.04 -5.31 -5.09
N PRO A 10 18.20 -4.18 -4.38
CA PRO A 10 17.56 -4.01 -3.07
C PRO A 10 16.06 -3.98 -3.19
N VAL A 11 15.38 -4.41 -2.12
CA VAL A 11 13.93 -4.32 -2.03
C VAL A 11 13.55 -2.86 -1.84
N THR A 12 12.68 -2.35 -2.71
CA THR A 12 12.18 -0.99 -2.58
C THR A 12 10.68 -1.02 -2.38
N GLY A 13 10.16 -0.03 -1.65
CA GLY A 13 8.72 0.05 -1.40
C GLY A 13 7.93 0.25 -2.68
N SER A 14 8.43 1.07 -3.61
CA SER A 14 7.74 1.27 -4.88
C SER A 14 7.72 -0.02 -5.70
N GLY A 15 8.81 -0.78 -5.66
CA GLY A 15 8.86 -2.07 -6.34
C GLY A 15 7.87 -3.06 -5.77
N VAL A 16 7.78 -3.12 -4.44
CA VAL A 16 6.80 -3.99 -3.79
C VAL A 16 5.39 -3.57 -4.16
N PHE A 17 5.12 -2.26 -4.16
CA PHE A 17 3.79 -1.72 -4.50
C PHE A 17 3.36 -2.23 -5.88
N ILE A 18 4.23 -2.14 -6.85
CA ILE A 18 3.91 -2.59 -8.21
C ILE A 18 3.83 -4.11 -8.29
N ASN A 19 4.82 -4.81 -7.71
CA ASN A 19 4.89 -6.27 -7.84
C ASN A 19 3.76 -6.99 -7.13
N LYS A 20 3.21 -6.41 -6.07
CA LYS A 20 2.09 -7.04 -5.35
C LYS A 20 0.74 -6.59 -5.88
N GLY A 21 0.72 -5.80 -6.94
CA GLY A 21 -0.54 -5.43 -7.60
C GLY A 21 -1.29 -4.28 -6.96
N CYS A 22 -0.68 -3.57 -6.04
CA CYS A 22 -1.37 -2.45 -5.35
C CYS A 22 -1.80 -1.39 -6.34
N GLY A 23 -0.99 -1.13 -7.39
CA GLY A 23 -1.27 -0.13 -8.39
C GLY A 23 -2.46 -0.49 -9.29
N GLY A 24 -2.90 -1.73 -9.27
CA GLY A 24 -4.08 -2.13 -10.03
C GLY A 24 -5.36 -1.58 -9.44
N CYS A 25 -5.33 -1.19 -8.16
CA CYS A 25 -6.51 -0.67 -7.48
C CYS A 25 -6.30 0.73 -6.90
N HIS A 26 -5.05 1.16 -6.74
CA HIS A 26 -4.74 2.47 -6.16
C HIS A 26 -3.97 3.33 -7.14
N VAL A 27 -4.37 4.60 -7.25
CA VAL A 27 -3.68 5.55 -8.12
C VAL A 27 -2.68 6.36 -7.29
N ILE A 28 -1.50 6.57 -7.87
CA ILE A 28 -0.51 7.52 -7.35
C ILE A 28 -0.08 8.35 -8.56
N ASP A 29 -0.33 9.65 -8.50
CA ASP A 29 0.00 10.53 -9.62
C ASP A 29 1.48 10.48 -9.92
N GLY A 30 1.81 10.33 -11.19
CA GLY A 30 3.19 10.32 -11.65
C GLY A 30 3.89 8.97 -11.52
N MET A 31 3.22 7.96 -10.98
CA MET A 31 3.83 6.64 -10.84
C MET A 31 3.28 5.70 -11.89
N THR A 32 4.14 5.23 -12.79
CA THR A 32 3.73 4.28 -13.83
C THR A 32 3.25 2.99 -13.19
N GLY A 33 2.08 2.52 -13.62
CA GLY A 33 1.52 1.28 -13.10
C GLY A 33 0.61 1.48 -11.90
N ALA A 34 0.51 2.69 -11.35
CA ALA A 34 -0.34 2.98 -10.20
C ALA A 34 -1.52 3.85 -10.68
N ILE A 35 -2.45 3.23 -11.41
CA ILE A 35 -3.54 3.94 -12.07
C ILE A 35 -4.92 3.40 -11.71
N GLY A 36 -5.03 2.43 -10.82
CA GLY A 36 -6.31 1.84 -10.47
C GLY A 36 -7.15 2.78 -9.62
N MET A 37 -8.47 2.66 -9.76
CA MET A 37 -9.40 3.53 -9.06
C MET A 37 -10.41 2.75 -8.21
N VAL A 38 -10.15 1.46 -7.99
CA VAL A 38 -11.02 0.61 -7.17
C VAL A 38 -10.86 0.98 -5.70
N GLY A 39 -9.65 1.30 -5.27
CA GLY A 39 -9.38 1.78 -3.93
C GLY A 39 -9.11 3.28 -3.93
N PRO A 40 -8.92 3.88 -2.74
CA PRO A 40 -8.65 5.32 -2.64
C PRO A 40 -7.33 5.69 -3.32
N GLY A 41 -7.26 6.88 -3.89
CA GLY A 41 -6.00 7.43 -4.35
C GLY A 41 -5.05 7.62 -3.18
N LEU A 42 -3.77 7.41 -3.42
CA LEU A 42 -2.79 7.42 -2.33
C LEU A 42 -1.97 8.69 -2.22
N ASN A 43 -2.12 9.62 -3.17
CA ASN A 43 -1.47 10.93 -3.03
C ASN A 43 -1.99 11.60 -1.77
N GLY A 44 -1.08 12.15 -0.99
CA GLY A 44 -1.45 12.81 0.26
C GLY A 44 -1.71 11.82 1.41
N LEU A 45 -1.37 10.55 1.23
CA LEU A 45 -1.63 9.55 2.26
C LEU A 45 -0.95 9.87 3.57
N SER A 46 0.26 10.43 3.52
CA SER A 46 1.00 10.74 4.74
C SER A 46 0.23 11.71 5.63
N ASP A 47 -0.55 12.62 5.03
CA ASP A 47 -1.35 13.57 5.81
C ASP A 47 -2.65 12.96 6.30
N ARG A 48 -3.25 12.06 5.50
CA ARG A 48 -4.56 11.53 5.84
C ARG A 48 -4.52 10.33 6.78
N ALA A 49 -3.44 9.57 6.75
CA ALA A 49 -3.40 8.28 7.45
C ALA A 49 -3.62 8.42 8.95
N SER A 50 -3.06 9.45 9.57
CA SER A 50 -3.20 9.63 11.00
C SER A 50 -4.59 10.14 11.40
N GLN A 51 -5.41 10.51 10.41
CA GLN A 51 -6.74 11.07 10.66
C GLN A 51 -7.86 10.10 10.33
N ARG A 52 -7.55 8.90 9.81
CA ARG A 52 -8.58 7.94 9.39
C ARG A 52 -9.25 7.27 10.57
N ILE A 53 -8.46 6.87 11.57
CA ILE A 53 -8.98 6.19 12.75
C ILE A 53 -8.44 6.91 13.97
N SER A 54 -9.34 7.35 14.84
CA SER A 54 -8.94 8.06 16.05
C SER A 54 -8.04 7.18 16.91
N GLY A 55 -6.91 7.73 17.35
CA GLY A 55 -5.97 7.00 18.18
C GLY A 55 -4.92 6.22 17.42
N TYR A 56 -5.03 6.14 16.09
CA TYR A 56 -4.03 5.44 15.29
C TYR A 56 -2.97 6.42 14.78
N THR A 57 -1.71 5.99 14.80
CA THR A 57 -0.66 6.72 14.08
C THR A 57 -0.79 6.39 12.60
N SER A 58 -0.11 7.19 11.76
CA SER A 58 -0.08 6.91 10.32
C SER A 58 0.43 5.50 10.05
N GLN A 59 1.49 5.09 10.75
CA GLN A 59 2.08 3.78 10.55
C GLN A 59 1.10 2.67 10.95
N GLU A 60 0.39 2.84 12.07
CA GLU A 60 -0.58 1.84 12.51
C GLU A 60 -1.70 1.69 11.50
N TYR A 61 -2.20 2.81 10.98
CA TYR A 61 -3.28 2.77 10.00
C TYR A 61 -2.84 2.05 8.72
N ILE A 62 -1.64 2.39 8.21
CA ILE A 62 -1.16 1.80 6.97
C ILE A 62 -0.91 0.30 7.16
N ARG A 63 -0.31 -0.09 8.29
CA ARG A 63 -0.06 -1.50 8.57
C ARG A 63 -1.37 -2.28 8.60
N GLU A 64 -2.35 -1.77 9.31
CA GLU A 64 -3.62 -2.48 9.40
C GLU A 64 -4.34 -2.54 8.07
N SER A 65 -4.23 -1.50 7.24
CA SER A 65 -4.86 -1.50 5.92
C SER A 65 -4.35 -2.63 5.05
N ILE A 66 -3.10 -3.05 5.24
CA ILE A 66 -2.52 -4.13 4.46
C ILE A 66 -2.74 -5.47 5.14
N GLU A 67 -2.62 -5.52 6.47
CA GLU A 67 -2.77 -6.78 7.23
C GLU A 67 -4.23 -7.21 7.34
N ASN A 68 -5.13 -6.24 7.53
CA ASN A 68 -6.56 -6.52 7.69
C ASN A 68 -7.35 -5.51 6.87
N PRO A 69 -7.35 -5.61 5.54
CA PRO A 69 -7.92 -4.56 4.69
C PRO A 69 -9.40 -4.32 4.90
N SER A 70 -10.13 -5.28 5.45
CA SER A 70 -11.56 -5.10 5.70
C SER A 70 -11.87 -4.50 7.06
N ALA A 71 -10.85 -4.29 7.92
CA ALA A 71 -11.09 -3.75 9.26
C ALA A 71 -11.54 -2.29 9.22
N TYR A 72 -11.06 -1.53 8.24
CA TYR A 72 -11.49 -0.15 8.02
C TYR A 72 -11.51 0.10 6.53
N VAL A 73 -12.66 0.47 6.00
CA VAL A 73 -12.82 0.74 4.58
C VAL A 73 -13.19 2.21 4.43
N VAL A 74 -12.45 2.93 3.59
CA VAL A 74 -12.73 4.35 3.36
C VAL A 74 -14.13 4.50 2.78
N GLU A 75 -14.90 5.45 3.30
CA GLU A 75 -16.26 5.69 2.85
C GLU A 75 -16.29 5.91 1.35
N GLY A 76 -17.23 5.28 0.67
CA GLY A 76 -17.37 5.40 -0.77
C GLY A 76 -16.65 4.30 -1.55
N PHE A 77 -15.89 3.46 -0.87
CA PHE A 77 -15.17 2.38 -1.53
C PHE A 77 -15.67 1.02 -1.05
N ALA A 78 -15.57 0.01 -1.91
CA ALA A 78 -15.99 -1.34 -1.55
C ALA A 78 -14.86 -2.05 -0.80
N ALA A 79 -15.22 -3.02 0.03
CA ALA A 79 -14.25 -3.78 0.80
C ALA A 79 -13.71 -4.93 -0.06
N VAL A 80 -12.92 -4.58 -1.08
CA VAL A 80 -12.43 -5.56 -2.06
C VAL A 80 -10.91 -5.68 -2.07
N MET A 81 -10.21 -4.96 -1.21
CA MET A 81 -8.75 -5.06 -1.15
C MET A 81 -8.37 -6.44 -0.61
N PRO A 82 -7.55 -7.21 -1.35
CA PRO A 82 -7.17 -8.54 -0.88
C PRO A 82 -6.14 -8.45 0.24
N GLU A 83 -6.06 -9.52 1.04
CA GLU A 83 -5.07 -9.59 2.09
C GLU A 83 -3.75 -10.05 1.49
N LEU A 84 -2.81 -9.13 1.39
CA LEU A 84 -1.55 -9.40 0.71
C LEU A 84 -0.37 -9.60 1.66
N ARG A 85 -0.57 -9.36 2.97
CA ARG A 85 0.56 -9.43 3.91
C ARG A 85 1.25 -10.79 3.88
N GLY A 86 0.49 -11.87 3.75
CA GLY A 86 1.03 -13.23 3.71
C GLY A 86 1.83 -13.53 2.45
N GLN A 87 1.73 -12.66 1.44
CA GLN A 87 2.46 -12.83 0.19
C GLN A 87 3.73 -11.99 0.14
N MET A 88 4.09 -11.36 1.25
CA MET A 88 5.28 -10.51 1.35
C MET A 88 6.22 -11.06 2.40
N THR A 89 7.52 -10.87 2.16
CA THR A 89 8.50 -11.08 3.23
C THR A 89 8.41 -9.92 4.21
N ASN A 90 9.00 -10.07 5.39
CA ASN A 90 9.03 -8.95 6.34
C ASN A 90 9.78 -7.76 5.76
N GLU A 91 10.85 -8.01 5.01
CA GLU A 91 11.61 -6.93 4.38
C GLU A 91 10.75 -6.17 3.37
N GLU A 92 9.99 -6.90 2.56
CA GLU A 92 9.09 -6.27 1.60
C GLU A 92 8.01 -5.45 2.29
N PHE A 93 7.44 -5.98 3.36
CA PHE A 93 6.39 -5.28 4.08
C PHE A 93 6.90 -3.97 4.67
N GLU A 94 8.08 -4.01 5.32
CA GLU A 94 8.62 -2.80 5.92
C GLU A 94 9.01 -1.77 4.86
N ALA A 95 9.53 -2.21 3.72
CA ALA A 95 9.85 -1.30 2.63
C ALA A 95 8.59 -0.63 2.08
N LEU A 96 7.51 -1.40 1.94
CA LEU A 96 6.24 -0.86 1.48
C LEU A 96 5.67 0.17 2.47
N ILE A 97 5.72 -0.14 3.76
CA ILE A 97 5.23 0.79 4.78
C ILE A 97 6.01 2.11 4.70
N THR A 98 7.34 2.04 4.61
CA THR A 98 8.17 3.24 4.50
C THR A 98 7.80 4.06 3.27
N PHE A 99 7.61 3.40 2.15
CA PHE A 99 7.21 4.07 0.91
C PHE A 99 5.87 4.80 1.08
N LEU A 100 4.89 4.12 1.67
CA LEU A 100 3.55 4.70 1.82
C LEU A 100 3.54 5.86 2.81
N LEU A 101 4.37 5.80 3.84
CA LEU A 101 4.48 6.89 4.81
C LEU A 101 5.04 8.17 4.19
N GLU A 102 5.71 8.05 3.06
CA GLU A 102 6.34 9.20 2.40
C GLU A 102 5.47 9.82 1.30
N LEU A 103 4.27 9.30 1.07
CA LEU A 103 3.42 9.83 0.01
C LEU A 103 2.75 11.13 0.44
N ASP A 104 3.05 12.18 -0.28
CA ASP A 104 2.47 13.52 -0.06
C ASP A 104 1.17 13.69 -0.83
#